data_5ac9e3a86e5453df12e579f1acf85e84
#
_entry.id   5ac9e3a86e5453df12e579f1acf85e84
#
_cell.length_a   1.000
_cell.length_b   1.000
_cell.length_c   1.000
_cell.angle_alpha   90.00
_cell.angle_beta   90.00
_cell.angle_gamma   90.00
#
_symmetry.space_group_name_H-M   'P 1'
#
loop_
_entity.id
_entity.type
_entity.pdbx_description
1 polymer ?
#
loop_
_entity_poly.entity_id
_entity_poly.type
_entity_poly.pdbx_seq_one_letter_code
_entity_poly.pdbx_strand_id
1 'polypeptide(L)'
;MFSAAEFPIRQAAVAVSISGLEELQNSGEEAIVDLLESRIMNAEDTFMNGLSQGIYGDGTVTNSVGGLQLLVASSPTTGVVGGIDRSQWVFWRNQAWSANTNGGVSLSASNVISQMNALWVQLVRGRDYPDLIIMDNVMYRYYLNALQSIQRIGPEAVPGEMAEAGFQVLKYLNSDVVLDGGFQGFSTDPLPPQVSSSTSAVGGAPSTTAYFLNTKYLHWRPHARRNMVPLDPDRFSINQDAMVRLIGWAGNIEESVTLH
;
A
#
# COMPACT_ATOMS: atom_id res chain seq x y z
N MET A 1 -9.24 -27.50 19.07
CA MET A 1 -10.19 -26.97 18.08
C MET A 1 -9.35 -26.29 17.01
N PHE A 2 -9.42 -26.73 15.78
CA PHE A 2 -8.71 -26.06 14.67
C PHE A 2 -9.58 -24.88 14.21
N SER A 3 -8.98 -23.70 14.09
CA SER A 3 -9.61 -22.52 13.54
C SER A 3 -8.79 -22.06 12.32
N ALA A 4 -9.47 -21.57 11.30
CA ALA A 4 -8.83 -20.99 10.12
C ALA A 4 -9.08 -19.47 10.10
N ALA A 5 -8.11 -18.71 9.63
CA ALA A 5 -8.33 -17.30 9.36
C ALA A 5 -9.14 -17.15 8.06
N GLU A 6 -10.16 -16.31 8.09
CA GLU A 6 -11.05 -16.06 6.95
C GLU A 6 -10.92 -14.61 6.50
N PHE A 7 -10.51 -14.43 5.26
CA PHE A 7 -10.41 -13.11 4.64
C PHE A 7 -11.47 -12.98 3.53
N PRO A 8 -12.51 -12.16 3.73
CA PRO A 8 -13.59 -12.03 2.75
C PRO A 8 -13.07 -11.34 1.48
N ILE A 9 -13.49 -11.84 0.32
CA ILE A 9 -13.20 -11.18 -0.97
C ILE A 9 -13.93 -9.84 -0.99
N ARG A 10 -13.19 -8.79 -1.34
CA ARG A 10 -13.70 -7.44 -1.52
C ARG A 10 -13.78 -7.12 -3.00
N GLN A 11 -14.70 -6.24 -3.36
CA GLN A 11 -14.89 -5.83 -4.74
C GLN A 11 -14.77 -4.31 -4.86
N ALA A 12 -14.12 -3.89 -5.92
CA ALA A 12 -14.04 -2.50 -6.32
C ALA A 12 -14.33 -2.40 -7.83
N ALA A 13 -14.91 -1.30 -8.25
CA ALA A 13 -15.15 -1.02 -9.64
C ALA A 13 -15.02 0.47 -9.90
N VAL A 14 -14.51 0.82 -11.08
CA VAL A 14 -14.51 2.18 -11.60
C VAL A 14 -15.40 2.23 -12.83
N ALA A 15 -16.20 3.29 -12.94
CA ALA A 15 -17.09 3.52 -14.06
C ALA A 15 -16.49 4.56 -15.01
N VAL A 16 -16.37 4.22 -16.28
CA VAL A 16 -16.04 5.14 -17.35
C VAL A 16 -17.34 5.45 -18.09
N SER A 17 -17.77 6.70 -18.08
CA SER A 17 -18.96 7.14 -18.79
C SER A 17 -18.60 8.11 -19.91
N ILE A 18 -19.28 7.96 -21.04
CA ILE A 18 -19.19 8.85 -22.19
C ILE A 18 -20.59 9.28 -22.54
N SER A 19 -20.84 10.58 -22.66
CA SER A 19 -22.12 11.10 -23.11
C SER A 19 -22.21 11.06 -24.64
N GLY A 20 -23.43 10.85 -25.17
CA GLY A 20 -23.65 10.87 -26.62
C GLY A 20 -23.29 12.20 -27.27
N LEU A 21 -23.41 13.30 -26.54
CA LEU A 21 -22.97 14.62 -27.04
C LEU A 21 -21.46 14.71 -27.22
N GLU A 22 -20.67 14.16 -26.28
CA GLU A 22 -19.20 14.12 -26.39
C GLU A 22 -18.77 13.21 -27.54
N GLU A 23 -19.46 12.10 -27.73
CA GLU A 23 -19.22 11.20 -28.88
C GLU A 23 -19.48 11.89 -30.20
N LEU A 24 -20.57 12.64 -30.32
CA LEU A 24 -20.89 13.45 -31.52
C LEU A 24 -19.87 14.56 -31.78
N GLN A 25 -19.40 15.24 -30.73
CA GLN A 25 -18.41 16.32 -30.85
C GLN A 25 -17.02 15.79 -31.24
N ASN A 26 -16.68 14.58 -30.88
CA ASN A 26 -15.42 13.92 -31.18
C ASN A 26 -15.54 12.92 -32.34
N SER A 27 -16.62 13.00 -33.14
CA SER A 27 -16.87 12.16 -34.31
C SER A 27 -16.39 12.85 -35.57
N GLY A 28 -15.73 12.11 -36.47
CA GLY A 28 -15.31 12.60 -37.80
C GLY A 28 -13.88 12.21 -38.15
N GLU A 29 -13.47 12.50 -39.40
CA GLU A 29 -12.12 12.22 -39.90
C GLU A 29 -11.02 13.03 -39.17
N GLU A 30 -11.39 14.08 -38.42
CA GLU A 30 -10.49 14.93 -37.65
C GLU A 30 -10.53 14.66 -36.14
N ALA A 31 -11.01 13.51 -35.72
CA ALA A 31 -10.96 13.12 -34.31
C ALA A 31 -9.49 13.03 -33.85
N ILE A 32 -9.05 14.04 -33.10
CA ILE A 32 -7.65 14.20 -32.68
C ILE A 32 -7.28 13.28 -31.51
N VAL A 33 -8.26 12.86 -30.77
CA VAL A 33 -8.06 12.05 -29.55
C VAL A 33 -9.06 10.91 -29.49
N ASP A 34 -8.59 9.70 -29.28
CA ASP A 34 -9.47 8.61 -28.86
C ASP A 34 -9.92 8.88 -27.40
N LEU A 35 -11.11 9.50 -27.31
CA LEU A 35 -11.69 9.92 -26.03
C LEU A 35 -11.95 8.73 -25.12
N LEU A 36 -12.33 7.58 -25.69
CA LEU A 36 -12.61 6.37 -24.94
C LEU A 36 -11.32 5.80 -24.33
N GLU A 37 -10.27 5.69 -25.14
CA GLU A 37 -8.98 5.15 -24.70
C GLU A 37 -8.36 6.01 -23.60
N SER A 38 -8.33 7.33 -23.78
CA SER A 38 -7.77 8.24 -22.78
C SER A 38 -8.56 8.24 -21.46
N ARG A 39 -9.89 8.07 -21.51
CA ARG A 39 -10.72 7.92 -20.28
C ARG A 39 -10.50 6.58 -19.61
N ILE A 40 -10.33 5.50 -20.35
CA ILE A 40 -10.01 4.19 -19.80
C ILE A 40 -8.67 4.24 -19.08
N MET A 41 -7.62 4.80 -19.70
CA MET A 41 -6.31 4.96 -19.07
C MET A 41 -6.39 5.76 -17.77
N ASN A 42 -7.07 6.89 -17.78
CA ASN A 42 -7.23 7.71 -16.59
C ASN A 42 -8.03 6.97 -15.49
N ALA A 43 -9.02 6.17 -15.87
CA ALA A 43 -9.79 5.37 -14.94
C ALA A 43 -8.95 4.24 -14.33
N GLU A 44 -8.10 3.60 -15.13
CA GLU A 44 -7.16 2.58 -14.65
C GLU A 44 -6.15 3.17 -13.66
N ASP A 45 -5.55 4.32 -13.98
CA ASP A 45 -4.64 5.02 -13.08
C ASP A 45 -5.32 5.42 -11.75
N THR A 46 -6.53 5.97 -11.85
CA THR A 46 -7.34 6.32 -10.67
C THR A 46 -7.64 5.09 -9.82
N PHE A 47 -7.95 3.98 -10.48
CA PHE A 47 -8.25 2.73 -9.80
C PHE A 47 -7.01 2.14 -9.12
N MET A 48 -5.84 2.16 -9.78
CA MET A 48 -4.58 1.73 -9.19
C MET A 48 -4.21 2.57 -7.97
N ASN A 49 -4.40 3.89 -8.04
CA ASN A 49 -4.21 4.78 -6.89
C ASN A 49 -5.17 4.43 -5.74
N GLY A 50 -6.42 4.12 -6.04
CA GLY A 50 -7.41 3.68 -5.05
C GLY A 50 -7.05 2.34 -4.40
N LEU A 51 -6.53 1.38 -5.17
CA LEU A 51 -6.03 0.12 -4.63
C LEU A 51 -4.78 0.32 -3.76
N SER A 52 -3.86 1.18 -4.19
CA SER A 52 -2.68 1.55 -3.39
C SER A 52 -3.08 2.13 -2.03
N GLN A 53 -4.09 3.00 -2.00
CA GLN A 53 -4.66 3.48 -0.74
C GLN A 53 -5.24 2.35 0.12
N GLY A 54 -5.94 1.41 -0.52
CA GLY A 54 -6.52 0.25 0.15
C GLY A 54 -5.48 -0.65 0.80
N ILE A 55 -4.29 -0.80 0.20
CA ILE A 55 -3.17 -1.58 0.77
C ILE A 55 -2.73 -1.06 2.14
N TYR A 56 -2.83 0.24 2.39
CA TYR A 56 -2.49 0.84 3.69
C TYR A 56 -3.71 1.06 4.59
N GLY A 57 -4.88 0.58 4.20
CA GLY A 57 -6.11 0.73 4.97
C GLY A 57 -6.07 0.01 6.32
N ASP A 58 -6.86 0.51 7.26
CA ASP A 58 -7.06 -0.07 8.59
C ASP A 58 -8.24 -1.05 8.66
N GLY A 59 -8.93 -1.26 7.53
CA GLY A 59 -10.10 -2.15 7.44
C GLY A 59 -11.39 -1.60 8.04
N THR A 60 -11.41 -0.34 8.52
CA THR A 60 -12.61 0.27 9.11
C THR A 60 -13.62 0.71 8.05
N VAL A 61 -13.16 1.03 6.85
CA VAL A 61 -14.03 1.42 5.74
C VAL A 61 -14.76 0.19 5.20
N THR A 62 -16.08 0.28 5.15
CA THR A 62 -16.94 -0.81 4.66
C THR A 62 -16.55 -1.19 3.22
N ASN A 63 -16.38 -2.49 2.97
CA ASN A 63 -15.99 -3.06 1.67
C ASN A 63 -14.58 -2.69 1.17
N SER A 64 -13.76 -2.00 1.96
CA SER A 64 -12.35 -1.80 1.61
C SER A 64 -11.53 -3.09 1.74
N VAL A 65 -10.41 -3.11 1.06
CA VAL A 65 -9.39 -4.14 1.22
C VAL A 65 -8.84 -4.10 2.64
N GLY A 66 -8.59 -5.26 3.26
CA GLY A 66 -7.88 -5.34 4.53
C GLY A 66 -6.41 -4.96 4.33
N GLY A 67 -6.04 -3.74 4.73
CA GLY A 67 -4.70 -3.20 4.47
C GLY A 67 -3.67 -3.52 5.55
N LEU A 68 -2.45 -3.00 5.34
CA LEU A 68 -1.33 -3.22 6.24
C LEU A 68 -1.57 -2.70 7.66
N GLN A 69 -2.32 -1.59 7.83
CA GLN A 69 -2.65 -1.10 9.17
C GLN A 69 -3.56 -2.05 9.95
N LEU A 70 -4.37 -2.86 9.25
CA LEU A 70 -5.16 -3.91 9.88
C LEU A 70 -4.29 -5.12 10.21
N LEU A 71 -3.47 -5.59 9.26
CA LEU A 71 -2.65 -6.79 9.41
C LEU A 71 -1.49 -6.56 10.37
N VAL A 72 -0.80 -5.42 10.25
CA VAL A 72 0.35 -5.01 11.06
C VAL A 72 -0.05 -3.79 11.89
N ALA A 73 -0.87 -4.01 12.91
CA ALA A 73 -1.39 -2.92 13.73
C ALA A 73 -0.33 -2.32 14.66
N SER A 74 -0.41 -1.01 14.88
CA SER A 74 0.43 -0.31 15.89
C SER A 74 0.11 -0.75 17.32
N SER A 75 -1.12 -1.25 17.57
CA SER A 75 -1.57 -1.80 18.84
C SER A 75 -1.92 -3.30 18.68
N PRO A 76 -0.94 -4.20 18.71
CA PRO A 76 -1.13 -5.61 18.36
C PRO A 76 -1.95 -6.41 19.36
N THR A 77 -2.26 -5.84 20.52
CA THR A 77 -3.00 -6.51 21.59
C THR A 77 -4.52 -6.44 21.43
N THR A 78 -5.02 -5.68 20.46
CA THR A 78 -6.44 -5.46 20.21
C THR A 78 -6.79 -5.68 18.74
N GLY A 79 -8.07 -5.89 18.48
CA GLY A 79 -8.60 -6.02 17.12
C GLY A 79 -8.73 -7.47 16.65
N VAL A 80 -9.57 -7.63 15.63
CA VAL A 80 -9.87 -8.93 15.00
C VAL A 80 -9.34 -8.93 13.57
N VAL A 81 -8.53 -9.92 13.23
CA VAL A 81 -7.97 -10.10 11.90
C VAL A 81 -8.25 -11.52 11.43
N GLY A 82 -8.84 -11.66 10.26
CA GLY A 82 -9.24 -12.97 9.74
C GLY A 82 -10.22 -13.73 10.65
N GLY A 83 -11.09 -13.02 11.39
CA GLY A 83 -12.01 -13.63 12.35
C GLY A 83 -11.36 -14.05 13.69
N ILE A 84 -10.06 -13.83 13.85
CA ILE A 84 -9.31 -14.20 15.06
C ILE A 84 -9.05 -12.94 15.90
N ASP A 85 -9.46 -12.99 17.16
CA ASP A 85 -9.26 -11.91 18.13
C ASP A 85 -7.85 -11.92 18.72
N ARG A 86 -7.07 -10.86 18.43
CA ARG A 86 -5.71 -10.68 18.94
C ARG A 86 -5.64 -10.51 20.46
N SER A 87 -6.73 -10.10 21.10
CA SER A 87 -6.78 -10.00 22.56
C SER A 87 -6.69 -11.36 23.21
N GLN A 88 -7.30 -12.38 22.61
CA GLN A 88 -7.36 -13.75 23.09
C GLN A 88 -6.14 -14.58 22.65
N TRP A 89 -5.64 -14.35 21.43
CA TRP A 89 -4.63 -15.21 20.82
C TRP A 89 -3.31 -14.48 20.59
N VAL A 90 -2.37 -14.71 21.48
CA VAL A 90 -1.04 -14.05 21.48
C VAL A 90 -0.23 -14.39 20.22
N PHE A 91 -0.34 -15.61 19.70
CA PHE A 91 0.39 -16.05 18.51
C PHE A 91 -0.02 -15.30 17.23
N TRP A 92 -1.22 -14.68 17.22
CA TRP A 92 -1.76 -13.91 16.09
C TRP A 92 -1.38 -12.42 16.14
N ARG A 93 -0.53 -12.04 17.09
CA ARG A 93 -0.10 -10.65 17.28
C ARG A 93 1.15 -10.36 16.47
N ASN A 94 1.13 -9.27 15.71
CA ASN A 94 2.35 -8.71 15.15
C ASN A 94 3.21 -8.06 16.24
N GLN A 95 4.49 -7.80 15.94
CA GLN A 95 5.35 -6.99 16.79
C GLN A 95 5.19 -5.52 16.43
N ALA A 96 5.21 -4.66 17.42
CA ALA A 96 5.18 -3.21 17.23
C ALA A 96 6.23 -2.55 18.13
N TRP A 97 6.96 -1.61 17.58
CA TRP A 97 7.97 -0.84 18.29
C TRP A 97 7.73 0.66 18.10
N SER A 98 7.67 1.39 19.19
CA SER A 98 7.59 2.84 19.19
C SER A 98 8.85 3.41 19.81
N ALA A 99 9.56 4.29 19.08
CA ALA A 99 10.74 4.96 19.58
C ALA A 99 10.45 5.76 20.86
N ASN A 100 9.27 6.36 20.93
CA ASN A 100 8.84 7.16 22.06
C ASN A 100 8.46 6.29 23.28
N THR A 101 7.64 5.25 23.06
CA THR A 101 7.11 4.43 24.15
C THR A 101 8.10 3.35 24.59
N ASN A 102 8.71 2.65 23.64
CA ASN A 102 9.62 1.55 23.91
C ASN A 102 11.08 2.00 24.00
N GLY A 103 11.47 2.97 23.15
CA GLY A 103 12.82 3.51 23.09
C GLY A 103 13.07 4.68 24.03
N GLY A 104 12.01 5.30 24.57
CA GLY A 104 12.11 6.46 25.47
C GLY A 104 12.68 7.73 24.82
N VAL A 105 12.74 7.78 23.49
CA VAL A 105 13.33 8.89 22.73
C VAL A 105 12.47 9.25 21.52
N SER A 106 12.49 10.53 21.15
CA SER A 106 11.88 10.95 19.89
C SER A 106 12.73 10.47 18.72
N LEU A 107 12.09 10.03 17.66
CA LEU A 107 12.76 9.54 16.45
C LEU A 107 13.54 10.67 15.78
N SER A 108 14.77 10.38 15.36
CA SER A 108 15.67 11.33 14.68
C SER A 108 16.66 10.57 13.79
N ALA A 109 17.36 11.29 12.91
CA ALA A 109 18.38 10.69 12.06
C ALA A 109 19.54 10.04 12.86
N SER A 110 19.82 10.52 14.09
CA SER A 110 20.89 9.97 14.92
C SER A 110 20.53 8.66 15.62
N ASN A 111 19.23 8.36 15.82
CA ASN A 111 18.80 7.18 16.56
C ASN A 111 17.98 6.20 15.74
N VAL A 112 17.57 6.54 14.52
CA VAL A 112 16.71 5.69 13.68
C VAL A 112 17.27 4.28 13.50
N ILE A 113 18.57 4.13 13.22
CA ILE A 113 19.23 2.81 13.04
C ILE A 113 19.16 2.00 14.33
N SER A 114 19.41 2.65 15.49
CA SER A 114 19.32 1.97 16.78
C SER A 114 17.90 1.47 17.09
N GLN A 115 16.88 2.26 16.75
CA GLN A 115 15.47 1.86 16.93
C GLN A 115 15.08 0.74 15.96
N MET A 116 15.56 0.79 14.72
CA MET A 116 15.37 -0.29 13.75
C MET A 116 16.03 -1.60 14.20
N ASN A 117 17.26 -1.53 14.73
CA ASN A 117 17.96 -2.69 15.29
C ASN A 117 17.17 -3.33 16.45
N ALA A 118 16.59 -2.52 17.32
CA ALA A 118 15.81 -3.01 18.46
C ALA A 118 14.58 -3.82 18.01
N LEU A 119 13.88 -3.36 16.98
CA LEU A 119 12.77 -4.11 16.38
C LEU A 119 13.26 -5.34 15.62
N TRP A 120 14.32 -5.19 14.82
CA TRP A 120 14.87 -6.28 14.01
C TRP A 120 15.20 -7.53 14.83
N VAL A 121 15.89 -7.36 15.95
CA VAL A 121 16.27 -8.46 16.84
C VAL A 121 15.04 -9.21 17.38
N GLN A 122 13.91 -8.52 17.55
CA GLN A 122 12.66 -9.13 18.01
C GLN A 122 11.93 -9.90 16.90
N LEU A 123 12.16 -9.53 15.63
CA LEU A 123 11.48 -10.13 14.48
C LEU A 123 12.17 -11.37 13.94
N VAL A 124 13.50 -11.46 14.11
CA VAL A 124 14.26 -12.58 13.58
C VAL A 124 13.99 -13.85 14.39
N ARG A 125 13.53 -14.91 13.71
CA ARG A 125 13.30 -16.24 14.29
C ARG A 125 13.94 -17.32 13.40
N GLY A 126 15.13 -17.74 13.75
CA GLY A 126 15.85 -18.73 12.95
C GLY A 126 16.18 -18.25 11.54
N ARG A 127 15.51 -18.82 10.55
CA ARG A 127 15.67 -18.43 9.14
C ARG A 127 14.64 -17.40 8.67
N ASP A 128 13.61 -17.15 9.47
CA ASP A 128 12.58 -16.20 9.13
C ASP A 128 12.97 -14.82 9.65
N TYR A 129 13.10 -13.88 8.74
CA TYR A 129 13.41 -12.47 8.98
C TYR A 129 12.62 -11.61 7.98
N PRO A 130 12.43 -10.34 8.25
CA PRO A 130 11.83 -9.43 7.28
C PRO A 130 12.72 -9.34 6.02
N ASP A 131 12.11 -9.39 4.85
CA ASP A 131 12.77 -9.25 3.54
C ASP A 131 12.45 -7.92 2.86
N LEU A 132 11.38 -7.26 3.28
CA LEU A 132 10.94 -5.99 2.75
C LEU A 132 10.65 -5.00 3.88
N ILE A 133 11.19 -3.79 3.76
CA ILE A 133 10.91 -2.69 4.69
C ILE A 133 10.31 -1.54 3.88
N ILE A 134 9.07 -1.17 4.19
CA ILE A 134 8.39 -0.03 3.57
C ILE A 134 8.44 1.13 4.56
N MET A 135 8.92 2.27 4.11
CA MET A 135 9.05 3.47 4.93
C MET A 135 8.26 4.64 4.34
N ASP A 136 7.69 5.44 5.22
CA ASP A 136 7.15 6.75 4.83
C ASP A 136 8.27 7.77 4.53
N ASN A 137 7.89 8.93 4.03
CA ASN A 137 8.82 10.00 3.66
C ASN A 137 9.70 10.47 4.82
N VAL A 138 9.17 10.52 6.04
CA VAL A 138 9.91 11.04 7.23
C VAL A 138 10.91 9.99 7.71
N MET A 139 10.48 8.74 7.84
CA MET A 139 11.35 7.63 8.24
C MET A 139 12.48 7.43 7.23
N TYR A 140 12.13 7.42 5.94
CA TYR A 140 13.11 7.24 4.88
C TYR A 140 14.15 8.37 4.85
N ARG A 141 13.72 9.63 5.06
CA ARG A 141 14.64 10.77 5.18
C ARG A 141 15.57 10.63 6.38
N TYR A 142 15.08 10.21 7.55
CA TYR A 142 15.93 9.97 8.71
C TYR A 142 16.93 8.85 8.44
N TYR A 143 16.50 7.80 7.77
CA TYR A 143 17.37 6.70 7.39
C TYR A 143 18.44 7.13 6.38
N LEU A 144 18.08 7.88 5.34
CA LEU A 144 19.05 8.47 4.40
C LEU A 144 20.09 9.35 5.11
N ASN A 145 19.64 10.26 5.96
CA ASN A 145 20.54 11.15 6.71
C ASN A 145 21.49 10.36 7.63
N ALA A 146 21.01 9.29 8.24
CA ALA A 146 21.85 8.41 9.05
C ALA A 146 22.91 7.70 8.20
N LEU A 147 22.57 7.21 7.00
CA LEU A 147 23.52 6.59 6.08
C LEU A 147 24.54 7.60 5.52
N GLN A 148 24.11 8.80 5.17
CA GLN A 148 25.01 9.87 4.70
C GLN A 148 26.06 10.23 5.74
N SER A 149 25.72 10.21 7.02
CA SER A 149 26.68 10.47 8.11
C SER A 149 27.79 9.42 8.18
N ILE A 150 27.55 8.21 7.68
CA ILE A 150 28.51 7.10 7.64
C ILE A 150 29.32 7.12 6.33
N GLN A 151 28.98 7.94 5.36
CA GLN A 151 29.68 8.16 4.07
C GLN A 151 30.04 6.88 3.28
N ARG A 152 29.19 5.88 3.24
CA ARG A 152 29.41 4.66 2.47
C ARG A 152 28.16 4.23 1.70
N ILE A 153 27.65 5.13 0.90
CA ILE A 153 26.72 4.76 -0.16
C ILE A 153 27.60 4.44 -1.39
N GLY A 154 28.14 3.22 -1.41
CA GLY A 154 28.72 2.68 -2.64
C GLY A 154 27.57 2.39 -3.61
N PRO A 155 27.69 2.79 -4.89
CA PRO A 155 26.74 2.35 -5.91
C PRO A 155 27.06 0.87 -6.24
N GLU A 156 26.72 -0.03 -5.35
CA GLU A 156 26.62 -1.43 -5.72
C GLU A 156 25.34 -1.59 -6.52
N ALA A 157 25.49 -1.89 -7.79
CA ALA A 157 24.38 -2.24 -8.65
C ALA A 157 23.58 -3.36 -7.97
N VAL A 158 22.38 -3.06 -7.55
CA VAL A 158 21.43 -4.04 -7.05
C VAL A 158 20.85 -4.75 -8.26
N PRO A 159 21.24 -6.01 -8.55
CA PRO A 159 20.56 -6.78 -9.58
C PRO A 159 19.23 -7.24 -8.99
N GLY A 160 18.14 -6.75 -9.51
CA GLY A 160 16.84 -7.20 -9.10
C GLY A 160 15.72 -6.45 -9.83
N GLU A 161 14.60 -7.10 -9.96
CA GLU A 161 13.38 -6.61 -10.65
C GLU A 161 12.90 -5.24 -10.15
N MET A 162 13.23 -4.85 -8.90
CA MET A 162 12.90 -3.55 -8.35
C MET A 162 13.74 -2.40 -8.93
N ALA A 163 14.98 -2.68 -9.36
CA ALA A 163 15.82 -1.67 -10.01
C ALA A 163 15.27 -1.31 -11.41
N GLU A 164 14.66 -2.27 -12.09
CA GLU A 164 13.99 -2.05 -13.38
C GLU A 164 12.74 -1.18 -13.25
N ALA A 165 12.06 -1.23 -12.09
CA ALA A 165 10.89 -0.39 -11.80
C ALA A 165 11.22 1.07 -11.44
N GLY A 166 12.51 1.45 -11.43
CA GLY A 166 12.94 2.83 -11.16
C GLY A 166 12.89 3.24 -9.68
N PHE A 167 12.71 2.30 -8.75
CA PHE A 167 12.77 2.58 -7.32
C PHE A 167 14.23 2.62 -6.85
N GLN A 168 14.55 3.63 -6.06
CA GLN A 168 15.83 3.70 -5.38
C GLN A 168 15.80 2.74 -4.18
N VAL A 169 16.35 1.52 -4.33
CA VAL A 169 16.35 0.51 -3.28
C VAL A 169 17.58 0.68 -2.41
N LEU A 170 17.35 0.97 -1.15
CA LEU A 170 18.37 0.89 -0.11
C LEU A 170 18.27 -0.47 0.58
N LYS A 171 19.36 -0.93 1.17
CA LYS A 171 19.37 -2.18 1.94
C LYS A 171 19.57 -1.89 3.42
N TYR A 172 18.84 -2.62 4.24
CA TYR A 172 19.05 -2.71 5.67
C TYR A 172 19.22 -4.15 6.07
N LEU A 173 20.44 -4.54 6.45
CA LEU A 173 20.82 -5.93 6.65
C LEU A 173 20.51 -6.77 5.38
N ASN A 174 19.58 -7.71 5.49
CA ASN A 174 19.15 -8.56 4.38
C ASN A 174 17.80 -8.14 3.75
N SER A 175 17.25 -6.98 4.14
CA SER A 175 15.97 -6.49 3.66
C SER A 175 16.16 -5.35 2.68
N ASP A 176 15.29 -5.30 1.70
CA ASP A 176 15.18 -4.17 0.79
C ASP A 176 14.33 -3.07 1.44
N VAL A 177 14.82 -1.83 1.39
CA VAL A 177 14.14 -0.66 1.94
C VAL A 177 13.54 0.15 0.81
N VAL A 178 12.21 0.28 0.82
CA VAL A 178 11.45 0.98 -0.21
C VAL A 178 10.76 2.19 0.40
N LEU A 179 10.83 3.31 -0.33
CA LEU A 179 10.07 4.50 -0.02
C LEU A 179 8.66 4.36 -0.59
N ASP A 180 7.66 4.39 0.27
CA ASP A 180 6.26 4.53 -0.14
C ASP A 180 5.56 5.51 0.81
N GLY A 181 5.79 6.78 0.56
CA GLY A 181 5.18 7.88 1.30
C GLY A 181 3.77 8.22 0.84
N GLY A 182 3.23 7.48 -0.12
CA GLY A 182 1.92 7.70 -0.70
C GLY A 182 1.82 8.96 -1.54
N PHE A 183 0.67 9.10 -2.16
CA PHE A 183 0.28 10.29 -2.90
C PHE A 183 -0.22 11.33 -1.92
N GLN A 184 0.44 12.48 -1.84
CA GLN A 184 -0.08 13.58 -1.06
C GLN A 184 -1.28 14.14 -1.81
N GLY A 185 -2.46 13.85 -1.28
CA GLY A 185 -3.73 14.29 -1.87
C GLY A 185 -3.70 15.81 -2.07
N PHE A 186 -4.32 16.25 -3.14
CA PHE A 186 -4.52 17.65 -3.43
C PHE A 186 -5.22 18.32 -2.25
N SER A 187 -4.42 18.86 -1.33
CA SER A 187 -4.87 20.00 -0.57
C SER A 187 -5.04 21.14 -1.58
N THR A 188 -5.96 22.03 -1.36
CA THR A 188 -6.22 23.24 -2.17
C THR A 188 -4.98 24.15 -2.30
N ASP A 189 -3.84 23.70 -1.86
CA ASP A 189 -2.56 24.41 -1.92
C ASP A 189 -1.75 23.85 -3.11
N PRO A 190 -1.38 24.68 -4.12
CA PRO A 190 -0.69 24.25 -5.33
C PRO A 190 0.78 23.81 -5.10
N LEU A 191 1.29 23.90 -3.89
CA LEU A 191 2.60 23.41 -3.51
C LEU A 191 2.46 22.09 -2.74
N PRO A 192 3.34 21.11 -3.00
CA PRO A 192 3.36 19.91 -2.19
C PRO A 192 3.51 20.36 -0.72
N PRO A 193 2.57 19.99 0.17
CA PRO A 193 2.64 20.41 1.55
C PRO A 193 3.99 19.96 2.09
N GLN A 194 4.76 20.93 2.56
CA GLN A 194 5.91 20.66 3.39
C GLN A 194 5.43 19.69 4.46
N VAL A 195 6.06 18.54 4.55
CA VAL A 195 5.70 17.44 5.42
C VAL A 195 5.34 17.95 6.82
N SER A 196 4.10 18.37 6.96
CA SER A 196 3.50 18.64 8.27
C SER A 196 3.10 17.29 8.84
N SER A 197 3.54 17.01 10.02
CA SER A 197 3.37 15.76 10.76
C SER A 197 1.92 15.31 11.01
N SER A 198 0.94 15.98 10.42
CA SER A 198 -0.49 15.73 10.69
C SER A 198 -1.34 15.44 9.46
N THR A 199 -0.78 15.50 8.26
CA THR A 199 -1.54 15.14 7.06
C THR A 199 -1.21 13.71 6.67
N SER A 200 -2.15 12.83 6.89
CA SER A 200 -2.11 11.45 6.40
C SER A 200 -1.87 11.50 4.90
N ALA A 201 -0.71 11.03 4.46
CA ALA A 201 -0.48 10.77 3.05
C ALA A 201 -1.53 9.79 2.57
N VAL A 202 -2.19 10.10 1.47
CA VAL A 202 -3.22 9.24 0.92
C VAL A 202 -2.52 8.13 0.14
N GLY A 203 -2.68 6.89 0.58
CA GLY A 203 -2.21 5.72 -0.17
C GLY A 203 -0.75 5.36 -0.01
N GLY A 204 -0.14 5.70 1.10
CA GLY A 204 1.20 5.25 1.47
C GLY A 204 1.30 4.86 2.93
N ALA A 205 2.51 4.52 3.39
CA ALA A 205 2.76 4.26 4.78
C ALA A 205 2.41 5.48 5.64
N PRO A 206 1.74 5.29 6.79
CA PRO A 206 1.44 6.40 7.71
C PRO A 206 2.68 7.15 8.13
N SER A 207 2.53 8.45 8.40
CA SER A 207 3.66 9.32 8.77
C SER A 207 4.46 8.74 9.94
N THR A 208 5.80 8.81 9.83
CA THR A 208 6.76 8.30 10.81
C THR A 208 6.65 6.79 11.08
N THR A 209 6.20 6.04 10.10
CA THR A 209 6.01 4.59 10.21
C THR A 209 6.95 3.83 9.26
N ALA A 210 7.46 2.70 9.72
CA ALA A 210 8.13 1.71 8.90
C ALA A 210 7.50 0.33 9.12
N TYR A 211 7.15 -0.35 8.05
CA TYR A 211 6.66 -1.72 8.06
C TYR A 211 7.80 -2.67 7.74
N PHE A 212 8.09 -3.58 8.66
CA PHE A 212 9.02 -4.68 8.46
C PHE A 212 8.20 -5.91 8.07
N LEU A 213 8.25 -6.29 6.83
CA LEU A 213 7.41 -7.32 6.25
C LEU A 213 8.23 -8.55 5.86
N ASN A 214 7.62 -9.70 6.01
CA ASN A 214 8.10 -10.94 5.43
C ASN A 214 7.13 -11.35 4.32
N THR A 215 7.56 -11.16 3.07
CA THR A 215 6.71 -11.37 1.88
C THR A 215 6.28 -12.83 1.70
N LYS A 216 6.94 -13.76 2.37
CA LYS A 216 6.57 -15.17 2.38
C LYS A 216 5.17 -15.41 2.98
N TYR A 217 4.74 -14.55 3.90
CA TYR A 217 3.49 -14.70 4.65
C TYR A 217 2.39 -13.73 4.24
N LEU A 218 2.71 -12.74 3.41
CA LEU A 218 1.75 -11.76 2.89
C LEU A 218 1.44 -12.07 1.44
N HIS A 219 0.16 -12.23 1.13
CA HIS A 219 -0.28 -12.58 -0.21
C HIS A 219 -1.35 -11.61 -0.70
N TRP A 220 -1.10 -11.04 -1.88
CA TRP A 220 -2.11 -10.35 -2.64
C TRP A 220 -2.89 -11.34 -3.48
N ARG A 221 -4.19 -11.50 -3.22
CA ARG A 221 -5.06 -12.50 -3.86
C ARG A 221 -6.14 -11.85 -4.72
N PRO A 222 -5.83 -11.45 -5.94
CA PRO A 222 -6.85 -11.03 -6.89
C PRO A 222 -7.62 -12.25 -7.42
N HIS A 223 -8.91 -12.06 -7.67
CA HIS A 223 -9.73 -13.10 -8.26
C HIS A 223 -9.45 -13.20 -9.78
N ALA A 224 -9.17 -14.41 -10.29
CA ALA A 224 -8.73 -14.64 -11.67
C ALA A 224 -9.67 -14.06 -12.75
N ARG A 225 -10.99 -14.00 -12.49
CA ARG A 225 -11.98 -13.47 -13.43
C ARG A 225 -12.26 -11.97 -13.25
N ARG A 226 -11.69 -11.32 -12.24
CA ARG A 226 -11.94 -9.91 -11.92
C ARG A 226 -10.67 -9.25 -11.38
N ASN A 227 -9.67 -9.18 -12.24
CA ASN A 227 -8.41 -8.49 -11.96
C ASN A 227 -8.20 -7.40 -13.00
N MET A 228 -8.77 -6.23 -12.76
CA MET A 228 -8.76 -5.08 -13.69
C MET A 228 -9.38 -5.43 -15.05
N VAL A 229 -10.49 -6.15 -15.05
CA VAL A 229 -11.15 -6.61 -16.28
C VAL A 229 -12.40 -5.78 -16.53
N PRO A 230 -12.63 -5.35 -17.79
CA PRO A 230 -13.89 -4.73 -18.17
C PRO A 230 -15.05 -5.69 -17.89
N LEU A 231 -16.12 -5.20 -17.32
CA LEU A 231 -17.33 -5.94 -17.04
C LEU A 231 -18.29 -5.81 -18.21
N ASP A 232 -18.30 -6.81 -19.09
CA ASP A 232 -19.20 -6.87 -20.24
C ASP A 232 -20.65 -7.25 -19.82
N PRO A 233 -21.66 -6.78 -20.55
CA PRO A 233 -21.60 -5.79 -21.65
C PRO A 233 -21.57 -4.36 -21.16
N ASP A 234 -21.19 -3.42 -22.08
CA ASP A 234 -21.34 -1.99 -21.84
C ASP A 234 -22.78 -1.67 -21.49
N ARG A 235 -22.98 -0.80 -20.53
CA ARG A 235 -24.30 -0.47 -20.00
C ARG A 235 -24.74 0.88 -20.50
N PHE A 236 -25.93 0.91 -21.10
CA PHE A 236 -26.60 2.15 -21.43
C PHE A 236 -27.38 2.65 -20.22
N SER A 237 -27.27 3.93 -19.93
CA SER A 237 -28.10 4.55 -18.91
C SER A 237 -29.53 4.67 -19.40
N ILE A 238 -30.53 4.29 -18.59
CA ILE A 238 -31.95 4.36 -18.97
C ILE A 238 -32.45 5.82 -19.05
N ASN A 239 -31.82 6.72 -18.27
CA ASN A 239 -32.29 8.11 -18.12
C ASN A 239 -31.34 9.14 -18.72
N GLN A 240 -30.24 8.72 -19.32
CA GLN A 240 -29.23 9.62 -19.89
C GLN A 240 -28.68 9.00 -21.18
N ASP A 241 -28.44 9.85 -22.17
CA ASP A 241 -27.72 9.47 -23.37
C ASP A 241 -26.21 9.33 -23.06
N ALA A 242 -25.87 8.21 -22.44
CA ALA A 242 -24.51 7.91 -22.02
C ALA A 242 -24.26 6.39 -22.05
N MET A 243 -23.06 6.04 -22.53
CA MET A 243 -22.51 4.70 -22.44
C MET A 243 -21.61 4.60 -21.22
N VAL A 244 -21.77 3.54 -20.43
CA VAL A 244 -20.98 3.29 -19.22
C VAL A 244 -20.26 1.96 -19.33
N ARG A 245 -18.93 1.99 -19.26
CA ARG A 245 -18.09 0.81 -19.13
C ARG A 245 -17.57 0.71 -17.70
N LEU A 246 -17.69 -0.47 -17.09
CA LEU A 246 -17.22 -0.75 -15.75
C LEU A 246 -15.93 -1.57 -15.82
N ILE A 247 -14.89 -1.14 -15.12
CA ILE A 247 -13.67 -1.93 -14.88
C ILE A 247 -13.77 -2.46 -13.46
N GLY A 248 -13.72 -3.78 -13.30
CA GLY A 248 -13.91 -4.44 -12.01
C GLY A 248 -12.67 -5.17 -11.50
N TRP A 249 -12.51 -5.10 -10.20
CA TRP A 249 -11.52 -5.86 -9.45
C TRP A 249 -12.18 -6.55 -8.25
N ALA A 250 -11.70 -7.74 -7.91
CA ALA A 250 -12.10 -8.44 -6.70
C ALA A 250 -10.90 -9.16 -6.10
N GLY A 251 -10.71 -9.04 -4.81
CA GLY A 251 -9.58 -9.68 -4.12
C GLY A 251 -9.48 -9.24 -2.67
N ASN A 252 -8.39 -9.63 -2.03
CA ASN A 252 -7.99 -9.14 -0.70
C ASN A 252 -6.50 -9.37 -0.46
N ILE A 253 -5.97 -8.80 0.62
CA ILE A 253 -4.67 -9.16 1.18
C ILE A 253 -4.91 -10.22 2.26
N GLU A 254 -4.11 -11.26 2.22
CA GLU A 254 -4.14 -12.36 3.18
C GLU A 254 -2.80 -12.46 3.91
N GLU A 255 -2.87 -12.78 5.18
CA GLU A 255 -1.72 -13.16 5.98
C GLU A 255 -1.80 -14.66 6.25
N SER A 256 -0.74 -15.39 5.91
CA SER A 256 -0.61 -16.80 6.25
C SER A 256 0.37 -16.96 7.41
N VAL A 257 -0.06 -17.57 8.49
CA VAL A 257 0.83 -17.96 9.59
C VAL A 257 1.10 -19.43 9.49
N THR A 258 2.35 -19.78 9.28
CA THR A 258 2.80 -21.16 9.50
C THR A 258 3.09 -21.30 11.00
N LEU A 259 2.28 -22.07 11.67
CA LEU A 259 2.56 -22.48 13.06
C LEU A 259 3.81 -23.37 13.01
N HIS A 260 4.91 -22.86 13.54
CA HIS A 260 6.10 -23.63 13.89
C HIS A 260 6.27 -23.66 15.39
#